data_9738dcea44abf09c42b67c8e4fa6902e
#
_entry.id   9738dcea44abf09c42b67c8e4fa6902e
#
_cell.length_a   1.000
_cell.length_b   1.000
_cell.length_c   1.000
_cell.angle_alpha   90.00
_cell.angle_beta   90.00
_cell.angle_gamma   90.00
#
_symmetry.space_group_name_H-M   'P 1'
#
loop_
_entity.id
_entity.type
_entity.pdbx_description
1 polymer ?
#
loop_
_entity_poly.entity_id
_entity_poly.type
_entity_poly.pdbx_seq_one_letter_code
_entity_poly.pdbx_strand_id
1 'polypeptide(L)'
;AHNLMSYRHTRAHNSLLVNGIGQPYSTEGYGSVMRAMGGQHISYCLGDASYAYRGISNDPMWVGYFKQAGIEQVPENGFGATPLTKYRRHVLMLHPHTVIVYDELEASEVVRWEWLLHSPTEFKIDATKKTLSTNNKTKGLVAVTQLFGGHVFTLSQTDRFVVPHTIT
;
A
#
# COMPACT_ATOMS: atom_id res chain seq x y z
N ALA A 1 0.32 -21.35 0.48
CA ALA A 1 1.30 -20.48 -0.23
C ALA A 1 0.59 -19.34 -0.98
N HIS A 2 -0.40 -19.67 -1.80
CA HIS A 2 -1.06 -18.69 -2.67
C HIS A 2 -1.58 -17.43 -1.93
N ASN A 3 -2.19 -17.60 -0.78
CA ASN A 3 -2.73 -16.48 0.00
C ASN A 3 -1.65 -15.56 0.59
N LEU A 4 -0.50 -16.11 0.98
CA LEU A 4 0.54 -15.37 1.69
C LEU A 4 1.29 -14.40 0.77
N MET A 5 1.49 -14.77 -0.49
CA MET A 5 2.26 -13.97 -1.46
C MET A 5 1.39 -13.28 -2.50
N SER A 6 0.07 -13.40 -2.43
CA SER A 6 -0.86 -12.75 -3.34
C SER A 6 -1.75 -11.74 -2.60
N TYR A 7 -3.05 -11.95 -2.54
CA TYR A 7 -4.00 -10.93 -2.08
C TYR A 7 -3.97 -10.59 -0.58
N ARG A 8 -3.24 -11.32 0.26
CA ARG A 8 -2.96 -10.90 1.64
C ARG A 8 -1.71 -10.04 1.77
N HIS A 9 -0.81 -10.14 0.80
CA HIS A 9 0.43 -9.38 0.82
C HIS A 9 0.16 -7.88 0.60
N THR A 10 0.90 -7.01 1.28
CA THR A 10 0.75 -5.54 1.17
C THR A 10 0.82 -5.05 -0.26
N ARG A 11 1.62 -5.70 -1.12
CA ARG A 11 1.74 -5.37 -2.54
C ARG A 11 0.46 -5.55 -3.35
N ALA A 12 -0.53 -6.27 -2.84
CA ALA A 12 -1.82 -6.45 -3.48
C ALA A 12 -2.84 -5.37 -3.13
N HIS A 13 -2.45 -4.37 -2.36
CA HIS A 13 -3.36 -3.35 -1.84
C HIS A 13 -2.90 -1.94 -2.21
N ASN A 14 -3.83 -0.98 -2.22
CA ASN A 14 -3.54 0.45 -2.38
C ASN A 14 -2.89 0.99 -1.09
N SER A 15 -1.66 0.60 -0.87
CA SER A 15 -0.91 0.80 0.37
C SER A 15 0.50 1.31 0.08
N LEU A 16 1.36 1.21 1.05
CA LEU A 16 2.73 1.68 1.02
C LEU A 16 3.70 0.52 1.22
N LEU A 17 4.85 0.56 0.55
CA LEU A 17 6.01 -0.25 0.90
C LEU A 17 7.16 0.66 1.30
N VAL A 18 7.99 0.17 2.21
CA VAL A 18 9.21 0.82 2.69
C VAL A 18 10.39 -0.07 2.30
N ASN A 19 11.22 0.38 1.37
CA ASN A 19 12.30 -0.43 0.79
C ASN A 19 11.83 -1.78 0.21
N GLY A 20 10.60 -1.81 -0.35
CA GLY A 20 9.98 -3.04 -0.86
C GLY A 20 9.31 -3.91 0.19
N ILE A 21 9.41 -3.56 1.47
CA ILE A 21 8.85 -4.31 2.60
C ILE A 21 7.45 -3.79 2.94
N GLY A 22 6.52 -4.70 3.12
CA GLY A 22 5.15 -4.43 3.52
C GLY A 22 4.87 -4.73 5.00
N GLN A 23 3.59 -4.86 5.30
CA GLN A 23 3.11 -5.18 6.65
C GLN A 23 3.33 -6.67 6.95
N PRO A 24 3.81 -7.03 8.15
CA PRO A 24 3.84 -8.42 8.60
C PRO A 24 2.42 -8.94 8.87
N TYR A 25 2.25 -10.24 8.87
CA TYR A 25 1.03 -10.88 9.37
C TYR A 25 1.18 -11.09 10.88
N SER A 26 0.76 -10.13 11.65
CA SER A 26 0.94 -10.12 13.08
C SER A 26 -0.27 -9.52 13.78
N THR A 27 -0.62 -10.08 14.92
CA THR A 27 -1.63 -9.50 15.82
C THR A 27 -1.12 -8.26 16.54
N GLU A 28 0.18 -8.05 16.57
CA GLU A 28 0.83 -6.87 17.14
C GLU A 28 0.88 -5.69 16.15
N GLY A 29 0.78 -5.99 14.84
CA GLY A 29 0.72 -4.98 13.79
C GLY A 29 -0.72 -4.50 13.61
N TYR A 30 -1.02 -3.28 14.05
CA TYR A 30 -2.36 -2.72 13.95
C TYR A 30 -2.36 -1.28 13.46
N GLY A 31 -3.50 -0.89 12.92
CA GLY A 31 -3.81 0.50 12.62
C GLY A 31 -5.01 0.97 13.43
N SER A 32 -5.17 2.26 13.54
CA SER A 32 -6.30 2.89 14.24
C SER A 32 -6.90 4.01 13.42
N VAL A 33 -8.20 4.22 13.57
CA VAL A 33 -8.87 5.41 13.06
C VAL A 33 -8.77 6.50 14.11
N MET A 34 -7.99 7.53 13.81
CA MET A 34 -7.75 8.66 14.72
C MET A 34 -8.88 9.68 14.67
N ARG A 35 -9.47 9.88 13.50
CA ARG A 35 -10.58 10.81 13.29
C ARG A 35 -11.45 10.31 12.13
N ALA A 36 -12.74 10.51 12.25
CA ALA A 36 -13.69 10.32 11.18
C ALA A 36 -14.76 11.42 11.25
N MET A 37 -15.12 11.94 10.09
CA MET A 37 -16.17 12.94 9.94
C MET A 37 -16.95 12.63 8.66
N GLY A 38 -18.25 12.58 8.75
CA GLY A 38 -19.18 12.44 7.62
C GLY A 38 -20.01 13.70 7.45
N GLY A 39 -20.14 14.15 6.19
CA GLY A 39 -20.97 15.29 5.84
C GLY A 39 -21.58 15.12 4.46
N GLN A 40 -22.55 15.97 4.12
CA GLN A 40 -23.28 15.90 2.85
C GLN A 40 -22.37 16.11 1.63
N HIS A 41 -21.35 16.98 1.76
CA HIS A 41 -20.48 17.36 0.65
C HIS A 41 -19.04 16.86 0.84
N ILE A 42 -18.64 16.63 2.08
CA ILE A 42 -17.28 16.25 2.45
C ILE A 42 -17.33 15.17 3.51
N SER A 43 -16.54 14.12 3.32
CA SER A 43 -16.24 13.14 4.37
C SER A 43 -14.72 13.03 4.53
N TYR A 44 -14.28 12.79 5.75
CA TYR A 44 -12.86 12.72 6.08
C TYR A 44 -12.58 11.59 7.05
N CYS A 45 -11.45 10.91 6.85
CA CYS A 45 -10.93 9.90 7.75
C CYS A 45 -9.42 10.07 7.88
N LEU A 46 -8.93 9.98 9.11
CA LEU A 46 -7.51 9.89 9.44
C LEU A 46 -7.25 8.53 10.08
N GLY A 47 -6.44 7.72 9.41
CA GLY A 47 -5.91 6.46 9.93
C GLY A 47 -4.44 6.59 10.31
N ASP A 48 -4.03 5.93 11.39
CA ASP A 48 -2.64 5.77 11.79
C ASP A 48 -2.25 4.29 11.65
N ALA A 49 -1.29 4.00 10.78
CA ALA A 49 -0.77 2.67 10.49
C ALA A 49 0.71 2.53 10.87
N SER A 50 1.24 3.42 11.72
CA SER A 50 2.64 3.41 12.14
C SER A 50 3.06 2.10 12.80
N TYR A 51 2.14 1.45 13.50
CA TYR A 51 2.39 0.15 14.14
C TYR A 51 2.20 -1.04 13.20
N ALA A 52 1.54 -0.86 12.06
CA ALA A 52 1.26 -1.94 11.12
C ALA A 52 2.50 -2.44 10.36
N TYR A 53 3.60 -1.69 10.38
CA TYR A 53 4.85 -2.00 9.68
C TYR A 53 5.98 -2.46 10.62
N ARG A 54 5.66 -2.83 11.84
CA ARG A 54 6.66 -3.21 12.84
C ARG A 54 6.99 -4.70 12.80
N GLY A 55 8.28 -5.01 12.71
CA GLY A 55 8.83 -6.35 12.88
C GLY A 55 8.51 -7.31 11.73
N ILE A 56 8.43 -8.57 12.08
CA ILE A 56 8.07 -9.69 11.21
C ILE A 56 6.90 -10.45 11.82
N SER A 57 6.28 -11.31 11.05
CA SER A 57 5.21 -12.19 11.54
C SER A 57 5.79 -13.20 12.53
N ASN A 58 5.52 -13.03 13.81
CA ASN A 58 5.99 -13.89 14.90
C ASN A 58 4.86 -14.70 15.55
N ASP A 59 3.62 -14.47 15.16
CA ASP A 59 2.48 -15.27 15.60
C ASP A 59 2.65 -16.73 15.16
N PRO A 60 2.51 -17.71 16.07
CA PRO A 60 2.75 -19.13 15.77
C PRO A 60 1.94 -19.66 14.59
N MET A 61 0.71 -19.20 14.43
CA MET A 61 -0.16 -19.61 13.32
C MET A 61 0.43 -19.14 11.98
N TRP A 62 0.82 -17.88 11.87
CA TRP A 62 1.40 -17.34 10.63
C TRP A 62 2.77 -17.93 10.34
N VAL A 63 3.63 -18.07 11.36
CA VAL A 63 4.94 -18.73 11.22
C VAL A 63 4.76 -20.16 10.71
N GLY A 64 3.76 -20.88 11.23
CA GLY A 64 3.41 -22.23 10.75
C GLY A 64 3.00 -22.24 9.27
N TYR A 65 2.17 -21.30 8.83
CA TYR A 65 1.76 -21.20 7.43
C TYR A 65 2.93 -20.82 6.50
N PHE A 66 3.80 -19.92 6.90
CA PHE A 66 5.03 -19.59 6.15
C PHE A 66 5.92 -20.82 5.97
N LYS A 67 6.18 -21.53 7.07
CA LYS A 67 6.97 -22.77 7.05
C LYS A 67 6.35 -23.85 6.16
N GLN A 68 5.06 -24.08 6.29
CA GLN A 68 4.33 -25.05 5.47
C GLN A 68 4.37 -24.70 3.98
N ALA A 69 4.36 -23.40 3.66
CA ALA A 69 4.40 -22.92 2.30
C ALA A 69 5.82 -22.82 1.73
N GLY A 70 6.87 -23.05 2.51
CA GLY A 70 8.25 -22.88 2.10
C GLY A 70 8.62 -21.41 1.80
N ILE A 71 7.94 -20.46 2.44
CA ILE A 71 8.17 -19.02 2.23
C ILE A 71 8.97 -18.47 3.40
N GLU A 72 10.09 -17.85 3.11
CA GLU A 72 10.89 -17.13 4.10
C GLU A 72 10.41 -15.69 4.25
N GLN A 73 10.43 -15.20 5.49
CA GLN A 73 10.09 -13.81 5.80
C GLN A 73 11.34 -12.94 5.65
N VAL A 74 11.72 -12.68 4.40
CA VAL A 74 12.91 -11.91 4.01
C VAL A 74 12.52 -10.72 3.14
N PRO A 75 13.36 -9.68 3.04
CA PRO A 75 13.07 -8.48 2.25
C PRO A 75 12.74 -8.78 0.78
N GLU A 76 13.38 -9.77 0.18
CA GLU A 76 13.14 -10.22 -1.19
C GLU A 76 11.69 -10.68 -1.41
N ASN A 77 11.09 -11.23 -0.38
CA ASN A 77 9.68 -11.63 -0.34
C ASN A 77 8.76 -10.51 0.19
N GLY A 78 9.30 -9.33 0.47
CA GLY A 78 8.56 -8.18 0.97
C GLY A 78 8.23 -8.23 2.46
N PHE A 79 8.96 -9.03 3.24
CA PHE A 79 8.82 -9.13 4.69
C PHE A 79 10.12 -8.74 5.39
N GLY A 80 9.99 -8.13 6.57
CA GLY A 80 11.13 -7.71 7.37
C GLY A 80 10.81 -6.53 8.27
N ALA A 81 11.80 -6.13 9.07
CA ALA A 81 11.72 -4.89 9.83
C ALA A 81 11.85 -3.69 8.89
N THR A 82 11.12 -2.63 9.19
CA THR A 82 11.22 -1.35 8.48
C THR A 82 11.64 -0.24 9.43
N PRO A 83 12.38 0.76 8.97
CA PRO A 83 12.72 1.93 9.77
C PRO A 83 11.57 2.95 9.87
N LEU A 84 10.37 2.59 9.44
CA LEU A 84 9.20 3.45 9.50
C LEU A 84 8.86 3.81 10.95
N THR A 85 8.74 5.12 11.22
CA THR A 85 8.36 5.65 12.51
C THR A 85 6.95 6.25 12.52
N LYS A 86 6.49 6.72 11.35
CA LYS A 86 5.15 7.29 11.21
C LYS A 86 4.55 6.97 9.85
N TYR A 87 3.31 6.52 9.87
CA TYR A 87 2.46 6.42 8.69
C TYR A 87 1.04 6.80 9.05
N ARG A 88 0.63 7.98 8.64
CA ARG A 88 -0.74 8.47 8.79
C ARG A 88 -1.32 8.75 7.43
N ARG A 89 -2.49 8.19 7.17
CA ARG A 89 -3.22 8.38 5.92
C ARG A 89 -4.47 9.21 6.15
N HIS A 90 -4.52 10.33 5.47
CA HIS A 90 -5.69 11.18 5.37
C HIS A 90 -6.45 10.80 4.11
N VAL A 91 -7.74 10.52 4.25
CA VAL A 91 -8.64 10.28 3.14
C VAL A 91 -9.74 11.32 3.20
N LEU A 92 -9.77 12.19 2.22
CA LEU A 92 -10.81 13.19 2.05
C LEU A 92 -11.64 12.85 0.83
N MET A 93 -12.95 12.70 1.01
CA MET A 93 -13.89 12.52 -0.08
C MET A 93 -14.67 13.82 -0.29
N LEU A 94 -14.53 14.40 -1.47
CA LEU A 94 -15.38 15.46 -1.97
C LEU A 94 -16.49 14.78 -2.78
N HIS A 95 -17.68 14.78 -2.20
CA HIS A 95 -18.82 14.08 -2.80
C HIS A 95 -19.25 14.71 -4.13
N PRO A 96 -19.67 13.90 -5.09
CA PRO A 96 -19.77 12.44 -5.05
C PRO A 96 -18.60 11.69 -5.69
N HIS A 97 -17.54 12.37 -6.21
CA HIS A 97 -16.65 11.73 -7.18
C HIS A 97 -15.16 11.85 -6.91
N THR A 98 -14.72 12.71 -5.97
CA THR A 98 -13.29 12.97 -5.79
C THR A 98 -12.81 12.45 -4.46
N VAL A 99 -11.77 11.62 -4.48
CA VAL A 99 -11.05 11.18 -3.29
C VAL A 99 -9.64 11.75 -3.33
N ILE A 100 -9.24 12.40 -2.24
CA ILE A 100 -7.89 12.88 -2.03
C ILE A 100 -7.27 12.02 -0.94
N VAL A 101 -6.11 11.44 -1.24
CA VAL A 101 -5.31 10.69 -0.27
C VAL A 101 -4.02 11.46 -0.02
N TYR A 102 -3.73 11.71 1.23
CA TYR A 102 -2.49 12.33 1.67
C TYR A 102 -1.85 11.49 2.77
N ASP A 103 -0.60 11.12 2.60
CA ASP A 103 0.16 10.31 3.54
C ASP A 103 1.25 11.15 4.21
N GLU A 104 1.24 11.15 5.55
CA GLU A 104 2.35 11.64 6.37
C GLU A 104 3.27 10.47 6.69
N LEU A 105 4.51 10.55 6.24
CA LEU A 105 5.49 9.47 6.33
C LEU A 105 6.76 9.95 7.00
N GLU A 106 7.25 9.20 7.98
CA GLU A 106 8.54 9.41 8.63
C GLU A 106 9.26 8.07 8.78
N ALA A 107 10.58 8.11 8.67
CA ALA A 107 11.45 6.97 8.93
C ALA A 107 12.69 7.44 9.68
N SER A 108 13.31 6.55 10.48
CA SER A 108 14.52 6.85 11.26
C SER A 108 15.79 6.94 10.40
N GLU A 109 15.71 6.54 9.14
CA GLU A 109 16.80 6.61 8.15
C GLU A 109 16.23 6.86 6.75
N VAL A 110 17.12 7.10 5.79
CA VAL A 110 16.72 7.31 4.37
C VAL A 110 16.16 6.02 3.80
N VAL A 111 14.95 6.10 3.22
CA VAL A 111 14.24 4.96 2.65
C VAL A 111 13.67 5.27 1.27
N ARG A 112 13.37 4.23 0.51
CA ARG A 112 12.55 4.29 -0.69
C ARG A 112 11.09 4.05 -0.31
N TRP A 113 10.24 5.04 -0.56
CA TRP A 113 8.80 4.94 -0.43
C TRP A 113 8.19 4.44 -1.74
N GLU A 114 7.33 3.43 -1.67
CA GLU A 114 6.61 2.92 -2.84
C GLU A 114 5.11 2.99 -2.55
N TRP A 115 4.42 3.92 -3.19
CA TRP A 115 2.98 4.05 -3.08
C TRP A 115 2.30 3.23 -4.17
N LEU A 116 1.42 2.33 -3.78
CA LEU A 116 0.80 1.36 -4.65
C LEU A 116 -0.63 1.77 -5.00
N LEU A 117 -0.95 1.69 -6.28
CA LEU A 117 -2.31 1.84 -6.78
C LEU A 117 -2.65 0.69 -7.72
N HIS A 118 -3.78 0.06 -7.51
CA HIS A 118 -4.24 -1.07 -8.30
C HIS A 118 -5.46 -0.69 -9.14
N SER A 119 -5.51 -1.25 -10.33
CA SER A 119 -6.63 -1.12 -11.25
C SER A 119 -6.87 -2.46 -11.96
N PRO A 120 -8.13 -2.83 -12.25
CA PRO A 120 -8.44 -3.99 -13.06
C PRO A 120 -8.05 -3.82 -14.54
N THR A 121 -7.69 -2.61 -14.96
CA THR A 121 -7.27 -2.28 -16.32
C THR A 121 -5.95 -1.53 -16.28
N GLU A 122 -5.20 -1.61 -17.36
CA GLU A 122 -3.94 -0.90 -17.53
C GLU A 122 -4.11 0.61 -17.34
N PHE A 123 -3.15 1.23 -16.66
CA PHE A 123 -3.04 2.68 -16.56
C PHE A 123 -2.38 3.28 -17.79
N LYS A 124 -2.92 4.40 -18.26
CA LYS A 124 -2.20 5.29 -19.17
C LYS A 124 -1.40 6.28 -18.34
N ILE A 125 -0.09 6.25 -18.50
CA ILE A 125 0.86 7.10 -17.76
C ILE A 125 1.19 8.31 -18.61
N ASP A 126 0.91 9.52 -18.09
CA ASP A 126 1.42 10.78 -18.62
C ASP A 126 2.56 11.28 -17.70
N ALA A 127 3.80 11.00 -18.11
CA ALA A 127 4.97 11.34 -17.32
C ALA A 127 5.17 12.86 -17.21
N THR A 128 4.73 13.65 -18.20
CA THR A 128 4.84 15.12 -18.20
C THR A 128 3.92 15.73 -17.16
N LYS A 129 2.68 15.28 -17.12
CA LYS A 129 1.68 15.75 -16.17
C LYS A 129 1.74 15.00 -14.84
N LYS A 130 2.57 13.96 -14.75
CA LYS A 130 2.65 13.06 -13.58
C LYS A 130 1.28 12.50 -13.21
N THR A 131 0.53 12.04 -14.20
CA THR A 131 -0.82 11.50 -14.01
C THR A 131 -0.93 10.08 -14.51
N LEU A 132 -1.77 9.32 -13.83
CA LEU A 132 -2.22 7.99 -14.22
C LEU A 132 -3.71 8.09 -14.54
N SER A 133 -4.13 7.46 -15.62
CA SER A 133 -5.56 7.36 -15.92
C SER A 133 -5.90 5.95 -16.39
N THR A 134 -7.08 5.48 -16.08
CA THR A 134 -7.63 4.24 -16.60
C THR A 134 -8.98 4.50 -17.25
N ASN A 135 -9.21 3.87 -18.38
CA ASN A 135 -10.49 3.93 -19.06
C ASN A 135 -11.28 2.67 -18.75
N ASN A 136 -11.99 2.67 -17.64
CA ASN A 136 -12.87 1.58 -17.31
C ASN A 136 -14.21 1.77 -18.04
N LYS A 137 -14.67 0.72 -18.75
CA LYS A 137 -15.96 0.71 -19.49
C LYS A 137 -17.17 1.04 -18.59
N THR A 138 -17.03 0.97 -17.28
CA THR A 138 -18.06 1.24 -16.28
C THR A 138 -17.99 2.63 -15.63
N LYS A 139 -17.36 3.62 -16.27
CA LYS A 139 -17.32 5.03 -15.84
C LYS A 139 -16.30 5.41 -14.76
N GLY A 140 -15.21 4.67 -14.59
CA GLY A 140 -14.17 5.08 -13.65
C GLY A 140 -12.99 5.74 -14.36
N LEU A 141 -12.88 7.04 -14.38
CA LEU A 141 -11.63 7.72 -14.61
C LEU A 141 -10.90 7.82 -13.27
N VAL A 142 -9.77 7.13 -13.14
CA VAL A 142 -8.87 7.35 -12.01
C VAL A 142 -7.74 8.23 -12.53
N ALA A 143 -7.58 9.39 -11.94
CA ALA A 143 -6.45 10.26 -12.19
C ALA A 143 -5.69 10.42 -10.89
N VAL A 144 -4.39 10.17 -10.93
CA VAL A 144 -3.50 10.36 -9.79
C VAL A 144 -2.48 11.41 -10.16
N THR A 145 -2.31 12.38 -9.31
CA THR A 145 -1.28 13.40 -9.44
C THR A 145 -0.62 13.65 -8.09
N GLN A 146 0.66 13.88 -8.08
CA GLN A 146 1.33 14.38 -6.89
C GLN A 146 1.02 15.86 -6.71
N LEU A 147 0.33 16.18 -5.63
CA LEU A 147 -0.05 17.56 -5.30
C LEU A 147 0.96 18.23 -4.36
N PHE A 148 1.72 17.47 -3.58
CA PHE A 148 2.58 17.99 -2.51
C PHE A 148 3.96 17.34 -2.53
N GLY A 149 4.94 18.08 -2.04
CA GLY A 149 6.32 17.65 -1.90
C GLY A 149 7.19 17.92 -3.14
N GLY A 150 8.37 18.46 -2.92
CA GLY A 150 9.38 18.71 -3.96
C GLY A 150 10.17 17.47 -4.35
N HIS A 151 9.76 16.28 -3.93
CA HIS A 151 10.51 15.06 -4.17
C HIS A 151 10.32 14.56 -5.61
N VAL A 152 11.42 14.10 -6.19
CA VAL A 152 11.38 13.42 -7.48
C VAL A 152 10.80 12.03 -7.25
N PHE A 153 9.80 11.66 -8.04
CA PHE A 153 9.27 10.30 -8.03
C PHE A 153 9.14 9.78 -9.47
N THR A 154 9.16 8.48 -9.60
CA THR A 154 8.97 7.77 -10.85
C THR A 154 7.64 7.03 -10.83
N LEU A 155 6.98 6.99 -11.99
CA LEU A 155 5.78 6.19 -12.21
C LEU A 155 6.17 4.94 -12.99
N SER A 156 5.79 3.79 -12.51
CA SER A 156 5.93 2.51 -13.21
C SER A 156 4.68 1.68 -13.02
N GLN A 157 4.42 0.76 -13.93
CA GLN A 157 3.34 -0.21 -13.76
C GLN A 157 3.80 -1.61 -14.14
N THR A 158 3.14 -2.59 -13.57
CA THR A 158 3.35 -4.00 -13.86
C THR A 158 2.03 -4.75 -13.70
N ASP A 159 1.84 -5.80 -14.47
CA ASP A 159 0.75 -6.78 -14.31
C ASP A 159 1.18 -7.99 -13.47
N ARG A 160 2.42 -7.98 -12.95
CA ARG A 160 3.00 -9.09 -12.21
C ARG A 160 2.90 -8.85 -10.70
N PHE A 161 2.31 -9.79 -10.00
CA PHE A 161 2.54 -9.96 -8.58
C PHE A 161 3.96 -10.50 -8.34
N VAL A 162 4.50 -10.18 -7.19
CA VAL A 162 5.91 -10.29 -6.85
C VAL A 162 6.50 -11.68 -6.97
N VAL A 163 5.71 -12.69 -6.77
CA VAL A 163 6.15 -14.08 -6.95
C VAL A 163 5.03 -14.83 -7.65
N PRO A 164 5.22 -15.20 -8.92
CA PRO A 164 4.35 -16.17 -9.55
C PRO A 164 4.60 -17.51 -8.85
N HIS A 165 3.77 -17.83 -7.86
CA HIS A 165 3.74 -19.19 -7.38
C HIS A 165 3.13 -20.04 -8.47
N THR A 166 3.96 -20.86 -9.08
CA THR A 166 3.49 -22.01 -9.83
C THR A 166 2.61 -22.83 -8.89
N ILE A 167 1.32 -22.84 -9.18
CA ILE A 167 0.40 -23.79 -8.56
C ILE A 167 0.76 -25.12 -9.19
N THR A 168 1.49 -25.96 -8.44
CA THR A 168 1.63 -27.38 -8.75
C THR A 168 0.45 -28.12 -8.18
#